data_0a8511e1a8b10c2dd89b934e544f97eb
#
_entry.id   0a8511e1a8b10c2dd89b934e544f97eb
#
_cell.length_a   1.000
_cell.length_b   1.000
_cell.length_c   1.000
_cell.angle_alpha   90.00
_cell.angle_beta   90.00
_cell.angle_gamma   90.00
#
_symmetry.space_group_name_H-M   'P 1'
#
loop_
_entity.id
_entity.type
_entity.pdbx_description
1 polymer ?
#
loop_
_entity_poly.entity_id
_entity_poly.type
_entity_poly.pdbx_seq_one_letter_code
_entity_poly.pdbx_strand_id
1 'polypeptide(L)'
;YNEETGEKLDTTITCKRFKELIIKECQNIQKLGNVEKILFVWTNDFFNSDGISKSTTGGTPQDTDMKWQQLYLCGLNLLIQAIETLRQLAPVKTFYIASNHSRQVDYYAICTLSAWFRNYEDVEVLVDPAPRHYERFGNVLLGFAHSYYEKKQNLPHLMQIEEKENWGVTTYREYHLAHYHCEKVEEIGGIIFRWLPSITGADTWTNDNGYIKSNDILKNGNVYINFSLLESNNSY
;
A
#
# COMPACT_ATOMS: atom_id res chain seq x y z
N TYR A 1 -6.22 -21.41 9.75
CA TYR A 1 -7.09 -22.18 8.87
C TYR A 1 -8.49 -21.60 8.95
N ASN A 2 -9.00 -21.10 7.85
CA ASN A 2 -10.38 -20.67 7.80
C ASN A 2 -11.24 -21.89 7.43
N GLU A 3 -12.02 -22.39 8.40
CA GLU A 3 -12.85 -23.58 8.21
C GLU A 3 -13.95 -23.38 7.16
N GLU A 4 -14.42 -22.14 6.97
CA GLU A 4 -15.50 -21.79 6.05
C GLU A 4 -15.03 -21.74 4.59
N THR A 5 -13.82 -21.21 4.35
CA THR A 5 -13.27 -21.09 3.00
C THR A 5 -12.34 -22.24 2.64
N GLY A 6 -11.95 -23.07 3.61
CA GLY A 6 -10.95 -24.14 3.43
C GLY A 6 -9.53 -23.62 3.20
N GLU A 7 -9.30 -22.31 3.31
CA GLU A 7 -8.01 -21.70 3.02
C GLU A 7 -7.13 -21.67 4.28
N LYS A 8 -5.93 -22.21 4.16
CA LYS A 8 -4.91 -22.05 5.19
C LYS A 8 -4.19 -20.75 4.93
N LEU A 9 -4.38 -19.77 5.82
CA LEU A 9 -3.63 -18.54 5.82
C LEU A 9 -2.76 -18.49 7.09
N ASP A 10 -1.47 -18.35 6.90
CA ASP A 10 -0.49 -18.12 7.96
C ASP A 10 0.55 -17.10 7.48
N THR A 11 1.38 -16.64 8.39
CA THR A 11 2.44 -15.66 8.09
C THR A 11 3.38 -16.17 6.99
N THR A 12 3.66 -17.47 6.94
CA THR A 12 4.55 -18.06 5.92
C THR A 12 3.95 -17.92 4.51
N ILE A 13 2.67 -18.23 4.37
CA ILE A 13 1.95 -18.13 3.09
C ILE A 13 1.86 -16.66 2.66
N THR A 14 1.53 -15.76 3.59
CA THR A 14 1.45 -14.32 3.31
C THR A 14 2.81 -13.77 2.87
N CYS A 15 3.89 -14.10 3.56
CA CYS A 15 5.24 -13.72 3.18
C CYS A 15 5.63 -14.23 1.79
N LYS A 16 5.26 -15.47 1.44
CA LYS A 16 5.50 -16.02 0.11
C LYS A 16 4.73 -15.25 -0.97
N ARG A 17 3.44 -15.01 -0.77
CA ARG A 17 2.60 -14.24 -1.69
C ARG A 17 3.14 -12.83 -1.93
N PHE A 18 3.57 -12.15 -0.86
CA PHE A 18 4.17 -10.81 -0.97
C PHE A 18 5.43 -10.82 -1.83
N LYS A 19 6.33 -11.79 -1.63
CA LYS A 19 7.55 -11.92 -2.44
C LYS A 19 7.25 -12.23 -3.92
N GLU A 20 6.32 -13.14 -4.18
CA GLU A 20 5.87 -13.46 -5.54
C GLU A 20 5.28 -12.24 -6.23
N LEU A 21 4.54 -11.41 -5.49
CA LEU A 21 4.00 -10.16 -5.97
C LEU A 21 5.11 -9.18 -6.37
N ILE A 22 6.09 -8.92 -5.50
CA ILE A 22 7.23 -8.05 -5.81
C ILE A 22 7.98 -8.53 -7.06
N ILE A 23 8.23 -9.83 -7.17
CA ILE A 23 8.90 -10.41 -8.35
C ILE A 23 8.07 -10.16 -9.62
N LYS A 24 6.77 -10.37 -9.56
CA LYS A 24 5.87 -10.13 -10.70
C LYS A 24 5.86 -8.67 -11.12
N GLU A 25 5.81 -7.76 -10.15
CA GLU A 25 5.85 -6.32 -10.45
C GLU A 25 7.21 -5.89 -11.03
N CYS A 26 8.31 -6.44 -10.55
CA CYS A 26 9.62 -6.22 -11.19
C CYS A 26 9.62 -6.63 -12.67
N GLN A 27 9.01 -7.77 -12.99
CA GLN A 27 8.87 -8.22 -14.38
C GLN A 27 7.97 -7.29 -15.21
N ASN A 28 6.92 -6.73 -14.61
CA ASN A 28 6.05 -5.75 -15.26
C ASN A 28 6.82 -4.44 -15.53
N ILE A 29 7.54 -3.92 -14.54
CA ILE A 29 8.37 -2.72 -14.66
C ILE A 29 9.39 -2.88 -15.78
N GLN A 30 10.08 -4.02 -15.85
CA GLN A 30 11.07 -4.28 -16.90
C GLN A 30 10.50 -4.24 -18.31
N LYS A 31 9.21 -4.62 -18.49
CA LYS A 31 8.54 -4.53 -19.81
C LYS A 31 8.22 -3.11 -20.23
N LEU A 32 8.17 -2.17 -19.30
CA LEU A 32 7.81 -0.77 -19.57
C LEU A 32 8.99 0.05 -20.09
N GLY A 33 10.18 -0.49 -20.02
CA GLY A 33 11.38 0.19 -20.49
C GLY A 33 11.98 1.15 -19.45
N ASN A 34 12.19 2.41 -19.80
CA ASN A 34 12.84 3.38 -18.92
C ASN A 34 11.88 3.87 -17.82
N VAL A 35 12.11 3.48 -16.58
CA VAL A 35 11.38 3.93 -15.41
C VAL A 35 12.20 4.96 -14.65
N GLU A 36 11.68 6.16 -14.52
CA GLU A 36 12.37 7.27 -13.86
C GLU A 36 12.42 7.08 -12.33
N LYS A 37 11.32 6.64 -11.74
CA LYS A 37 11.15 6.49 -10.29
C LYS A 37 10.09 5.45 -9.95
N ILE A 38 10.28 4.71 -8.89
CA ILE A 38 9.30 3.79 -8.31
C ILE A 38 8.74 4.39 -7.03
N LEU A 39 7.41 4.49 -6.95
CA LEU A 39 6.73 4.88 -5.74
C LEU A 39 6.21 3.63 -5.04
N PHE A 40 6.87 3.22 -3.96
CA PHE A 40 6.50 2.07 -3.17
C PHE A 40 5.74 2.51 -1.92
N VAL A 41 4.40 2.48 -2.02
CA VAL A 41 3.51 2.86 -0.92
C VAL A 41 2.94 1.60 -0.28
N TRP A 42 3.12 1.45 1.03
CA TRP A 42 2.55 0.34 1.76
C TRP A 42 1.49 0.83 2.75
N THR A 43 0.35 0.20 2.63
CA THR A 43 -0.86 0.47 3.39
C THR A 43 -1.65 -0.83 3.48
N ASN A 44 -2.96 -0.77 3.67
CA ASN A 44 -3.86 -1.92 3.58
C ASN A 44 -3.61 -2.95 4.69
N ASP A 45 -3.40 -2.43 5.92
CA ASP A 45 -3.22 -3.25 7.12
C ASP A 45 -2.03 -4.21 6.99
N PHE A 46 -0.88 -3.66 6.56
CA PHE A 46 0.34 -4.44 6.33
C PHE A 46 0.74 -5.29 7.53
N PHE A 47 0.66 -4.71 8.75
CA PHE A 47 0.73 -5.46 9.99
C PHE A 47 -0.70 -5.70 10.51
N ASN A 48 -1.00 -6.93 10.90
CA ASN A 48 -2.33 -7.32 11.33
C ASN A 48 -2.74 -6.78 12.70
N SER A 49 -1.79 -6.38 13.54
CA SER A 49 -2.06 -5.94 14.90
C SER A 49 -1.07 -4.90 15.41
N ASP A 50 -1.49 -4.12 16.39
CA ASP A 50 -0.71 -3.04 16.99
C ASP A 50 0.10 -3.53 18.21
N GLY A 51 1.09 -4.38 17.95
CA GLY A 51 2.07 -4.78 18.94
C GLY A 51 1.60 -5.82 19.95
N ILE A 52 1.90 -5.58 21.23
CA ILE A 52 1.78 -6.56 22.32
C ILE A 52 0.32 -6.96 22.62
N SER A 53 -0.63 -6.10 22.36
CA SER A 53 -2.04 -6.32 22.64
C SER A 53 -2.68 -7.39 21.76
N LYS A 54 -2.03 -7.74 20.62
CA LYS A 54 -2.61 -8.58 19.58
C LYS A 54 -4.02 -8.11 19.17
N SER A 55 -4.19 -6.82 19.07
CA SER A 55 -5.43 -6.17 18.66
C SER A 55 -5.13 -5.09 17.62
N THR A 56 -6.16 -4.65 16.92
CA THR A 56 -6.07 -3.42 16.13
C THR A 56 -5.77 -2.23 17.04
N THR A 57 -5.38 -1.09 16.48
CA THR A 57 -5.20 0.17 17.22
C THR A 57 -6.48 0.55 17.99
N GLY A 58 -7.66 0.22 17.47
CA GLY A 58 -8.95 0.43 18.13
C GLY A 58 -9.34 -0.62 19.18
N GLY A 59 -8.49 -1.64 19.40
CA GLY A 59 -8.71 -2.66 20.44
C GLY A 59 -9.45 -3.93 19.97
N THR A 60 -9.76 -4.08 18.68
CA THR A 60 -10.36 -5.32 18.16
C THR A 60 -9.33 -6.45 18.18
N PRO A 61 -9.59 -7.56 18.88
CA PRO A 61 -8.65 -8.68 18.92
C PRO A 61 -8.32 -9.22 17.53
N GLN A 62 -7.05 -9.56 17.34
CA GLN A 62 -6.54 -10.13 16.10
C GLN A 62 -5.89 -11.49 16.36
N ASP A 63 -6.25 -12.46 15.55
CA ASP A 63 -5.59 -13.76 15.61
C ASP A 63 -4.22 -13.71 14.92
N THR A 64 -3.21 -14.25 15.58
CA THR A 64 -1.82 -14.22 15.10
C THR A 64 -1.17 -15.57 15.36
N ASP A 65 -0.49 -16.11 14.35
CA ASP A 65 0.23 -17.39 14.40
C ASP A 65 1.65 -17.26 14.99
N MET A 66 2.10 -16.05 15.28
CA MET A 66 3.43 -15.75 15.81
C MET A 66 3.37 -14.76 16.98
N LYS A 67 4.50 -14.63 17.70
CA LYS A 67 4.71 -13.54 18.65
C LYS A 67 4.85 -12.21 17.91
N TRP A 68 4.36 -11.12 18.49
CA TRP A 68 4.36 -9.81 17.86
C TRP A 68 5.75 -9.34 17.40
N GLN A 69 6.81 -9.68 18.14
CA GLN A 69 8.19 -9.35 17.77
C GLN A 69 8.61 -10.06 16.48
N GLN A 70 8.20 -11.32 16.32
CA GLN A 70 8.49 -12.11 15.13
C GLN A 70 7.71 -11.59 13.92
N LEU A 71 6.43 -11.21 14.12
CA LEU A 71 5.61 -10.58 13.08
C LEU A 71 6.22 -9.26 12.62
N TYR A 72 6.64 -8.41 13.57
CA TYR A 72 7.30 -7.15 13.25
C TYR A 72 8.57 -7.35 12.41
N LEU A 73 9.46 -8.22 12.87
CA LEU A 73 10.72 -8.49 12.15
C LEU A 73 10.46 -9.14 10.79
N CYS A 74 9.47 -10.03 10.69
CA CYS A 74 9.09 -10.63 9.40
C CYS A 74 8.61 -9.56 8.42
N GLY A 75 7.66 -8.71 8.82
CA GLY A 75 7.13 -7.63 8.00
C GLY A 75 8.20 -6.61 7.61
N LEU A 76 9.02 -6.18 8.57
CA LEU A 76 10.13 -5.25 8.31
C LEU A 76 11.11 -5.83 7.27
N ASN A 77 11.50 -7.10 7.42
CA ASN A 77 12.39 -7.76 6.46
C ASN A 77 11.76 -7.88 5.06
N LEU A 78 10.44 -8.07 4.96
CA LEU A 78 9.75 -8.06 3.67
C LEU A 78 9.83 -6.69 3.01
N LEU A 79 9.59 -5.61 3.76
CA LEU A 79 9.69 -4.23 3.24
C LEU A 79 11.12 -3.90 2.79
N ILE A 80 12.13 -4.25 3.59
CA ILE A 80 13.54 -4.06 3.23
C ILE A 80 13.86 -4.81 1.93
N GLN A 81 13.52 -6.11 1.84
CA GLN A 81 13.78 -6.91 0.65
C GLN A 81 13.05 -6.38 -0.58
N ALA A 82 11.81 -5.90 -0.42
CA ALA A 82 11.07 -5.27 -1.51
C ALA A 82 11.78 -4.03 -2.05
N ILE A 83 12.17 -3.11 -1.15
CA ILE A 83 12.87 -1.88 -1.54
C ILE A 83 14.23 -2.22 -2.18
N GLU A 84 15.01 -3.14 -1.60
CA GLU A 84 16.29 -3.57 -2.16
C GLU A 84 16.14 -4.23 -3.54
N THR A 85 15.04 -4.91 -3.80
CA THR A 85 14.74 -5.50 -5.10
C THR A 85 14.32 -4.43 -6.12
N LEU A 86 13.41 -3.54 -5.73
CA LEU A 86 12.87 -2.50 -6.59
C LEU A 86 13.92 -1.47 -7.01
N ARG A 87 14.83 -1.08 -6.09
CA ARG A 87 15.89 -0.12 -6.37
C ARG A 87 16.92 -0.59 -7.42
N GLN A 88 16.96 -1.88 -7.73
CA GLN A 88 17.77 -2.40 -8.83
C GLN A 88 17.21 -1.99 -10.21
N LEU A 89 15.95 -1.53 -10.27
CA LEU A 89 15.28 -1.16 -11.51
C LEU A 89 15.22 0.36 -11.70
N ALA A 90 14.95 1.11 -10.64
CA ALA A 90 14.90 2.57 -10.64
C ALA A 90 14.96 3.10 -9.19
N PRO A 91 15.29 4.39 -8.96
CA PRO A 91 15.20 5.01 -7.64
C PRO A 91 13.83 4.80 -6.99
N VAL A 92 13.81 4.52 -5.69
CA VAL A 92 12.59 4.22 -4.93
C VAL A 92 12.26 5.35 -3.97
N LYS A 93 11.04 5.86 -4.02
CA LYS A 93 10.44 6.62 -2.91
C LYS A 93 9.45 5.74 -2.18
N THR A 94 9.52 5.68 -0.87
CA THR A 94 8.59 4.91 -0.04
C THR A 94 8.05 5.73 1.11
N PHE A 95 6.78 5.50 1.41
CA PHE A 95 6.09 5.97 2.60
C PHE A 95 4.97 5.00 2.96
N TYR A 96 4.41 5.18 4.13
CA TYR A 96 3.27 4.39 4.59
C TYR A 96 2.02 5.27 4.72
N ILE A 97 0.86 4.64 4.68
CA ILE A 97 -0.40 5.24 5.11
C ILE A 97 -0.87 4.49 6.34
N ALA A 98 -0.98 5.21 7.44
CA ALA A 98 -1.33 4.61 8.73
C ALA A 98 -2.67 3.86 8.65
N SER A 99 -2.64 2.58 9.01
CA SER A 99 -3.80 1.71 9.03
C SER A 99 -4.61 1.82 10.33
N ASN A 100 -5.80 1.26 10.36
CA ASN A 100 -6.55 1.11 11.61
C ASN A 100 -6.13 -0.13 12.42
N HIS A 101 -5.34 -1.04 11.83
CA HIS A 101 -4.85 -2.25 12.48
C HIS A 101 -3.59 -2.01 13.31
N SER A 102 -2.60 -1.25 12.80
CA SER A 102 -1.24 -1.27 13.30
C SER A 102 -0.55 0.11 13.28
N ARG A 103 -1.27 1.14 13.67
CA ARG A 103 -0.82 2.53 13.52
C ARG A 103 0.54 2.82 14.15
N GLN A 104 0.78 2.28 15.34
CA GLN A 104 2.04 2.44 16.05
C GLN A 104 3.15 1.59 15.44
N VAL A 105 2.84 0.35 15.08
CA VAL A 105 3.79 -0.58 14.47
C VAL A 105 4.20 -0.10 13.09
N ASP A 106 3.25 0.40 12.28
CA ASP A 106 3.52 1.02 10.97
C ASP A 106 4.52 2.18 11.11
N TYR A 107 4.31 3.07 12.09
CA TYR A 107 5.20 4.19 12.33
C TYR A 107 6.61 3.75 12.73
N TYR A 108 6.74 2.74 13.59
CA TYR A 108 8.05 2.20 13.94
C TYR A 108 8.75 1.55 12.75
N ALA A 109 8.00 0.90 11.89
CA ALA A 109 8.56 0.29 10.68
C ALA A 109 9.12 1.33 9.72
N ILE A 110 8.39 2.43 9.44
CA ILE A 110 8.90 3.49 8.55
C ILE A 110 10.12 4.20 9.15
N CYS A 111 10.15 4.45 10.46
CA CYS A 111 11.32 4.99 11.14
C CYS A 111 12.54 4.06 11.01
N THR A 112 12.31 2.75 11.11
CA THR A 112 13.38 1.76 10.96
C THR A 112 13.87 1.70 9.52
N LEU A 113 12.98 1.75 8.53
CA LEU A 113 13.34 1.84 7.11
C LEU A 113 14.15 3.10 6.81
N SER A 114 13.76 4.24 7.36
CA SER A 114 14.52 5.49 7.22
C SER A 114 15.93 5.38 7.77
N ALA A 115 16.09 4.75 8.96
CA ALA A 115 17.39 4.49 9.54
C ALA A 115 18.22 3.48 8.72
N TRP A 116 17.58 2.47 8.15
CA TRP A 116 18.22 1.44 7.33
C TRP A 116 18.77 2.02 6.03
N PHE A 117 17.93 2.78 5.31
CA PHE A 117 18.25 3.32 3.99
C PHE A 117 18.88 4.72 4.01
N ARG A 118 19.26 5.29 5.17
CA ARG A 118 19.80 6.65 5.31
C ARG A 118 21.03 6.96 4.46
N ASN A 119 21.78 5.94 4.04
CA ASN A 119 23.00 6.09 3.25
C ASN A 119 22.81 5.68 1.77
N TYR A 120 21.58 5.45 1.33
CA TYR A 120 21.24 5.04 -0.03
C TYR A 120 20.68 6.24 -0.79
N GLU A 121 21.44 6.76 -1.75
CA GLU A 121 21.04 7.94 -2.53
C GLU A 121 19.84 7.68 -3.45
N ASP A 122 19.61 6.43 -3.80
CA ASP A 122 18.53 5.98 -4.68
C ASP A 122 17.27 5.51 -3.90
N VAL A 123 17.24 5.69 -2.57
CA VAL A 123 16.08 5.36 -1.73
C VAL A 123 15.68 6.56 -0.87
N GLU A 124 14.53 7.12 -1.16
CA GLU A 124 13.88 8.17 -0.36
C GLU A 124 12.83 7.54 0.55
N VAL A 125 13.01 7.65 1.88
CA VAL A 125 12.03 7.19 2.87
C VAL A 125 11.38 8.39 3.54
N LEU A 126 10.10 8.64 3.24
CA LEU A 126 9.34 9.72 3.85
C LEU A 126 8.71 9.24 5.17
N VAL A 127 9.17 9.81 6.29
CA VAL A 127 8.64 9.56 7.63
C VAL A 127 7.64 10.66 7.97
N ASP A 128 6.37 10.42 7.66
CA ASP A 128 5.30 11.38 7.93
C ASP A 128 4.06 10.62 8.45
N PRO A 129 3.54 10.95 9.64
CA PRO A 129 2.35 10.31 10.19
C PRO A 129 1.02 10.86 9.64
N ALA A 130 1.06 11.69 8.62
CA ALA A 130 -0.16 12.23 8.00
C ALA A 130 -1.08 11.10 7.53
N PRO A 131 -2.40 11.24 7.69
CA PRO A 131 -3.35 10.19 7.29
C PRO A 131 -3.52 10.11 5.77
N ARG A 132 -3.01 11.08 5.04
CA ARG A 132 -3.05 11.18 3.58
C ARG A 132 -1.71 11.70 3.09
N HIS A 133 -1.28 11.17 1.93
CA HIS A 133 -0.12 11.66 1.20
C HIS A 133 -0.48 11.92 -0.25
N TYR A 134 0.30 12.79 -0.89
CA TYR A 134 0.11 13.16 -2.28
C TYR A 134 1.44 13.14 -3.00
N GLU A 135 1.40 12.71 -4.26
CA GLU A 135 2.55 12.74 -5.16
C GLU A 135 2.13 13.29 -6.51
N ARG A 136 2.93 14.19 -7.04
CA ARG A 136 2.71 14.74 -8.38
C ARG A 136 3.69 14.16 -9.37
N PHE A 137 3.15 13.73 -10.51
CA PHE A 137 3.93 13.31 -11.68
C PHE A 137 3.44 14.08 -12.90
N GLY A 138 4.24 15.03 -13.39
CA GLY A 138 3.86 15.84 -14.54
C GLY A 138 2.47 16.47 -14.35
N ASN A 139 1.49 16.00 -15.10
CA ASN A 139 0.10 16.46 -15.12
C ASN A 139 -0.86 15.59 -14.28
N VAL A 140 -0.33 14.65 -13.51
CA VAL A 140 -1.11 13.74 -12.66
C VAL A 140 -0.85 14.03 -11.19
N LEU A 141 -1.90 14.11 -10.37
CA LEU A 141 -1.83 14.19 -8.92
C LEU A 141 -2.41 12.91 -8.32
N LEU A 142 -1.58 12.18 -7.59
CA LEU A 142 -1.94 10.96 -6.90
C LEU A 142 -2.17 11.26 -5.41
N GLY A 143 -3.26 10.78 -4.86
CA GLY A 143 -3.57 10.79 -3.44
C GLY A 143 -3.58 9.39 -2.87
N PHE A 144 -3.16 9.25 -1.62
CA PHE A 144 -3.11 7.98 -0.89
C PHE A 144 -3.77 8.15 0.46
N ALA A 145 -4.70 7.26 0.81
CA ALA A 145 -5.37 7.25 2.10
C ALA A 145 -5.81 5.83 2.47
N HIS A 146 -5.92 5.53 3.77
CA HIS A 146 -6.43 4.22 4.21
C HIS A 146 -7.95 4.10 4.03
N SER A 147 -8.65 5.23 4.01
CA SER A 147 -10.12 5.36 3.88
C SER A 147 -10.95 4.76 5.03
N TYR A 148 -10.35 4.60 6.20
CA TYR A 148 -11.07 4.21 7.43
C TYR A 148 -11.72 5.42 8.12
N TYR A 149 -10.96 6.52 8.23
CA TYR A 149 -11.39 7.70 8.98
C TYR A 149 -12.11 8.72 8.10
N GLU A 150 -11.75 8.81 6.83
CA GLU A 150 -12.29 9.79 5.90
C GLU A 150 -13.53 9.26 5.18
N LYS A 151 -14.55 10.11 5.10
CA LYS A 151 -15.65 9.87 4.17
C LYS A 151 -15.16 10.11 2.74
N LYS A 152 -15.31 9.11 1.86
CA LYS A 152 -14.82 9.19 0.47
C LYS A 152 -15.27 10.45 -0.28
N GLN A 153 -16.48 10.95 0.01
CA GLN A 153 -17.02 12.16 -0.62
C GLN A 153 -16.23 13.43 -0.26
N ASN A 154 -15.51 13.43 0.86
CA ASN A 154 -14.70 14.57 1.30
C ASN A 154 -13.29 14.56 0.69
N LEU A 155 -12.81 13.43 0.22
CA LEU A 155 -11.43 13.29 -0.30
C LEU A 155 -11.13 14.26 -1.46
N PRO A 156 -12.03 14.53 -2.42
CA PRO A 156 -11.80 15.55 -3.45
C PRO A 156 -11.53 16.94 -2.88
N HIS A 157 -12.30 17.36 -1.88
CA HIS A 157 -12.11 18.66 -1.23
C HIS A 157 -10.82 18.70 -0.40
N LEU A 158 -10.47 17.61 0.26
CA LEU A 158 -9.22 17.50 1.02
C LEU A 158 -8.02 17.64 0.08
N MET A 159 -8.01 16.95 -1.05
CA MET A 159 -6.94 17.09 -2.05
C MET A 159 -6.81 18.52 -2.57
N GLN A 160 -7.91 19.21 -2.82
CA GLN A 160 -7.91 20.62 -3.25
C GLN A 160 -7.30 21.56 -2.20
N ILE A 161 -7.58 21.31 -0.92
CA ILE A 161 -7.13 22.16 0.19
C ILE A 161 -5.67 21.89 0.53
N GLU A 162 -5.33 20.61 0.63
CA GLU A 162 -4.00 20.13 1.08
C GLU A 162 -2.95 20.29 -0.04
N GLU A 163 -3.36 20.15 -1.31
CA GLU A 163 -2.49 20.20 -2.49
C GLU A 163 -2.86 21.37 -3.44
N LYS A 164 -3.17 22.50 -2.89
CA LYS A 164 -3.68 23.67 -3.63
C LYS A 164 -2.85 24.04 -4.88
N GLU A 165 -1.53 24.04 -4.75
CA GLU A 165 -0.63 24.39 -5.85
C GLU A 165 -0.61 23.30 -6.92
N ASN A 166 -0.45 22.03 -6.51
CA ASN A 166 -0.44 20.89 -7.40
C ASN A 166 -1.81 20.65 -8.05
N TRP A 167 -2.89 20.91 -7.33
CA TRP A 167 -4.24 20.88 -7.89
C TRP A 167 -4.41 21.85 -9.06
N GLY A 168 -3.88 23.07 -8.94
CA GLY A 168 -4.01 24.11 -9.97
C GLY A 168 -3.27 23.80 -11.28
N VAL A 169 -2.26 22.96 -11.24
CA VAL A 169 -1.38 22.66 -12.38
C VAL A 169 -1.49 21.22 -12.90
N THR A 170 -2.38 20.41 -12.33
CA THR A 170 -2.64 19.04 -12.76
C THR A 170 -4.03 18.89 -13.35
N THR A 171 -4.19 18.01 -14.33
CA THR A 171 -5.48 17.70 -14.97
C THR A 171 -6.05 16.38 -14.50
N TYR A 172 -5.18 15.37 -14.34
CA TYR A 172 -5.60 14.03 -13.95
C TYR A 172 -5.37 13.80 -12.46
N ARG A 173 -6.34 13.20 -11.81
CA ARG A 173 -6.28 12.97 -10.36
C ARG A 173 -6.80 11.60 -10.03
N GLU A 174 -6.06 10.91 -9.16
CA GLU A 174 -6.44 9.56 -8.73
C GLU A 174 -6.15 9.41 -7.23
N TYR A 175 -7.07 8.76 -6.50
CA TYR A 175 -6.85 8.28 -5.15
C TYR A 175 -6.65 6.77 -5.14
N HIS A 176 -5.62 6.34 -4.44
CA HIS A 176 -5.37 4.95 -4.11
C HIS A 176 -5.74 4.71 -2.66
N LEU A 177 -6.71 3.84 -2.46
CA LEU A 177 -7.36 3.60 -1.18
C LEU A 177 -7.20 2.14 -0.75
N ALA A 178 -7.25 1.92 0.56
CA ALA A 178 -7.14 0.62 1.19
C ALA A 178 -8.40 0.26 1.99
N HIS A 179 -8.27 -0.51 3.08
CA HIS A 179 -9.26 -0.84 4.09
C HIS A 179 -10.33 -1.86 3.68
N TYR A 180 -10.97 -1.70 2.53
CA TYR A 180 -12.10 -2.57 2.13
C TYR A 180 -11.68 -3.91 1.52
N HIS A 181 -10.40 -4.16 1.35
CA HIS A 181 -9.81 -5.41 0.84
C HIS A 181 -10.40 -5.90 -0.49
N CYS A 182 -11.02 -5.01 -1.26
CA CYS A 182 -11.65 -5.34 -2.55
C CYS A 182 -11.13 -4.43 -3.67
N GLU A 183 -11.05 -4.98 -4.88
CA GLU A 183 -10.79 -4.17 -6.07
C GLU A 183 -12.05 -3.42 -6.47
N LYS A 184 -11.98 -2.10 -6.48
CA LYS A 184 -13.05 -1.23 -6.93
C LYS A 184 -12.49 0.03 -7.57
N VAL A 185 -13.07 0.45 -8.69
CA VAL A 185 -12.78 1.72 -9.33
C VAL A 185 -14.08 2.52 -9.42
N GLU A 186 -14.04 3.78 -9.00
CA GLU A 186 -15.18 4.69 -8.98
C GLU A 186 -14.70 6.10 -9.31
N GLU A 187 -15.48 6.90 -10.00
CA GLU A 187 -15.20 8.32 -10.22
C GLU A 187 -16.06 9.18 -9.29
N ILE A 188 -15.43 10.08 -8.54
CA ILE A 188 -16.10 11.01 -7.63
C ILE A 188 -15.52 12.39 -7.83
N GLY A 189 -16.36 13.37 -8.25
CA GLY A 189 -15.93 14.76 -8.39
C GLY A 189 -14.78 14.97 -9.39
N GLY A 190 -14.70 14.18 -10.44
CA GLY A 190 -13.63 14.25 -11.44
C GLY A 190 -12.30 13.62 -11.02
N ILE A 191 -12.31 12.82 -9.96
CA ILE A 191 -11.16 12.07 -9.46
C ILE A 191 -11.47 10.58 -9.55
N ILE A 192 -10.53 9.80 -10.04
CA ILE A 192 -10.61 8.34 -10.04
C ILE A 192 -10.24 7.83 -8.65
N PHE A 193 -11.10 7.03 -8.06
CA PHE A 193 -10.87 6.34 -6.79
C PHE A 193 -10.63 4.87 -7.07
N ARG A 194 -9.50 4.37 -6.61
CA ARG A 194 -9.09 2.98 -6.79
C ARG A 194 -8.84 2.32 -5.44
N TRP A 195 -9.72 1.41 -5.03
CA TRP A 195 -9.51 0.57 -3.85
C TRP A 195 -8.67 -0.63 -4.22
N LEU A 196 -7.71 -0.91 -3.35
CA LEU A 196 -6.76 -2.00 -3.55
C LEU A 196 -7.23 -3.26 -2.82
N PRO A 197 -7.19 -4.41 -3.48
CA PRO A 197 -7.46 -5.68 -2.84
C PRO A 197 -6.34 -6.08 -1.88
N SER A 198 -6.64 -6.95 -0.90
CA SER A 198 -5.64 -7.54 -0.01
C SER A 198 -4.89 -8.69 -0.68
N ILE A 199 -3.63 -8.88 -0.35
CA ILE A 199 -2.84 -10.07 -0.74
C ILE A 199 -3.11 -11.27 0.15
N THR A 200 -3.76 -11.05 1.31
CA THR A 200 -4.21 -12.12 2.19
C THR A 200 -5.46 -12.77 1.61
N GLY A 201 -5.70 -14.04 1.92
CA GLY A 201 -6.97 -14.71 1.60
C GLY A 201 -8.14 -14.10 2.37
N ALA A 202 -9.35 -14.53 2.04
CA ALA A 202 -10.54 -14.18 2.82
C ALA A 202 -10.39 -14.71 4.25
N ASP A 203 -10.46 -13.83 5.23
CA ASP A 203 -10.65 -14.19 6.64
C ASP A 203 -12.15 -14.30 6.95
N THR A 204 -12.49 -14.68 8.18
CA THR A 204 -13.90 -14.81 8.62
C THR A 204 -14.66 -13.50 8.42
N TRP A 205 -14.07 -12.37 8.77
CA TRP A 205 -14.71 -11.05 8.60
C TRP A 205 -14.95 -10.72 7.12
N THR A 206 -14.00 -11.00 6.25
CA THR A 206 -14.10 -10.77 4.80
C THR A 206 -15.18 -11.65 4.19
N ASN A 207 -15.26 -12.92 4.64
CA ASN A 207 -16.28 -13.86 4.19
C ASN A 207 -17.68 -13.44 4.67
N ASP A 208 -17.85 -13.09 5.95
CA ASP A 208 -19.11 -12.63 6.53
C ASP A 208 -19.66 -11.38 5.86
N ASN A 209 -18.78 -10.50 5.35
CA ASN A 209 -19.14 -9.30 4.62
C ASN A 209 -19.24 -9.51 3.11
N GLY A 210 -19.12 -10.73 2.60
CA GLY A 210 -19.33 -11.08 1.20
C GLY A 210 -18.16 -10.73 0.26
N TYR A 211 -16.96 -10.47 0.77
CA TYR A 211 -15.76 -10.15 -0.02
C TYR A 211 -15.01 -11.42 -0.47
N ILE A 212 -15.64 -12.22 -1.33
CA ILE A 212 -15.14 -13.56 -1.71
C ILE A 212 -13.94 -13.53 -2.70
N LYS A 213 -13.65 -12.39 -3.35
CA LYS A 213 -12.72 -12.32 -4.49
C LYS A 213 -11.29 -11.86 -4.17
N SER A 214 -10.87 -11.78 -2.92
CA SER A 214 -9.52 -11.33 -2.56
C SER A 214 -8.39 -12.23 -3.09
N ASN A 215 -8.70 -13.46 -3.54
CA ASN A 215 -7.72 -14.44 -4.03
C ASN A 215 -7.31 -14.29 -5.50
N ASP A 216 -7.96 -13.42 -6.27
CA ASP A 216 -7.69 -13.29 -7.71
C ASP A 216 -6.56 -12.30 -8.06
N ILE A 217 -5.94 -11.67 -7.06
CA ILE A 217 -4.86 -10.69 -7.24
C ILE A 217 -3.70 -11.27 -8.04
N LEU A 218 -3.26 -12.49 -7.69
CA LEU A 218 -2.18 -13.17 -8.40
C LEU A 218 -2.58 -13.67 -9.78
N LYS A 219 -3.88 -13.88 -10.04
CA LYS A 219 -4.39 -14.38 -11.31
C LYS A 219 -4.61 -13.28 -12.35
N ASN A 220 -5.08 -12.10 -11.94
CA ASN A 220 -5.51 -11.03 -12.85
C ASN A 220 -4.45 -9.96 -13.13
N GLY A 221 -3.31 -10.00 -12.49
CA GLY A 221 -2.18 -9.10 -12.78
C GLY A 221 -2.34 -7.65 -12.35
N ASN A 222 -3.41 -7.31 -11.66
CA ASN A 222 -3.73 -5.93 -11.26
C ASN A 222 -3.48 -5.69 -9.79
N VAL A 223 -2.29 -6.03 -9.31
CA VAL A 223 -1.86 -5.51 -8.01
C VAL A 223 -1.17 -4.18 -8.26
N TYR A 224 -1.85 -3.14 -7.88
CA TYR A 224 -1.26 -1.81 -7.78
C TYR A 224 -0.46 -1.73 -6.46
N ILE A 225 0.75 -2.29 -6.45
CA ILE A 225 1.80 -1.62 -5.72
C ILE A 225 1.97 -0.37 -6.54
N ASN A 226 1.71 0.80 -5.97
CA ASN A 226 1.63 2.04 -6.72
C ASN A 226 2.92 2.31 -7.47
N PHE A 227 3.02 1.82 -8.68
CA PHE A 227 4.02 2.20 -9.65
C PHE A 227 3.35 3.20 -10.58
N SER A 228 3.60 4.46 -10.38
CA SER A 228 3.21 5.46 -11.35
C SER A 228 4.29 5.51 -12.44
N LEU A 229 3.94 4.98 -13.58
CA LEU A 229 4.65 5.20 -14.81
C LEU A 229 4.12 6.48 -15.44
N LEU A 230 5.01 7.43 -15.59
CA LEU A 230 4.80 8.58 -16.42
C LEU A 230 5.96 8.67 -17.41
N GLU A 231 5.67 8.31 -18.65
CA GLU A 231 6.49 8.77 -19.75
C GLU A 231 6.42 10.30 -19.77
N SER A 232 7.57 10.94 -19.67
CA SER A 232 7.71 12.36 -20.01
C SER A 232 7.57 12.48 -21.53
N ASN A 233 6.35 12.48 -22.05
CA ASN A 233 6.10 12.96 -23.39
C ASN A 233 6.20 14.49 -23.39
N ASN A 234 7.45 14.97 -23.42
CA ASN A 234 7.78 16.28 -23.96
C ASN A 234 7.64 16.20 -25.50
N SER A 235 6.44 16.38 -26.00
CA SER A 235 6.22 16.86 -27.36
C SER A 235 4.74 17.27 -27.53
N TYR A 236 4.55 18.51 -27.48
CA TYR A 236 3.70 19.53 -28.12
C TYR A 236 3.31 20.62 -27.13
#